data_ff1bdcb920ad0852d3380b9e9278b96c
#
_entry.id   ff1bdcb920ad0852d3380b9e9278b96c
#
_cell.length_a   1.000
_cell.length_b   1.000
_cell.length_c   1.000
_cell.angle_alpha   90.00
_cell.angle_beta   90.00
_cell.angle_gamma   90.00
#
_symmetry.space_group_name_H-M   'P 1'
#
loop_
_entity.id
_entity.type
_entity.pdbx_description
1 polymer ?
#
loop_
_entity_poly.entity_id
_entity_poly.type
_entity_poly.pdbx_seq_one_letter_code
_entity_poly.pdbx_strand_id
1 'polypeptide(L)'
;MKRGKISDTILGRSVFKLLGKRGNTVKPAYGQDAAHINMQGKPVLAAVSTGELAVYRAVNNISAACGVADCIMDTVIIDEKSREIRLKEIIKELDRQCCIAGVGIAGGHTTVSDKVNSPVVSVMAIGHQERVQNKAVAGQDIVVTKHIGMSGIRTVIDCKRDEILKVYSEDIINKALGDETELLVAKEAEIFMQESAYGAMHDVSEGGIFAALWDMAEYSGVGIEVDLRQIPVKQEIIEICELFNVNPYILDSMGSVSYTHL
;
A
#
# COMPACT_ATOMS: atom_id res chain seq x y z
N MET A 1 2.36 20.53 -8.59
CA MET A 1 2.73 19.22 -8.00
C MET A 1 2.43 18.15 -9.04
N LYS A 2 3.23 17.08 -9.12
CA LYS A 2 2.93 15.95 -10.02
C LYS A 2 1.85 15.06 -9.40
N ARG A 3 1.09 14.33 -10.23
CA ARG A 3 0.12 13.32 -9.79
C ARG A 3 0.87 12.13 -9.15
N GLY A 4 0.30 11.53 -8.11
CA GLY A 4 0.86 10.39 -7.38
C GLY A 4 1.51 10.78 -6.04
N LYS A 5 2.37 9.94 -5.51
CA LYS A 5 3.07 10.14 -4.22
C LYS A 5 3.81 11.49 -4.21
N ILE A 6 3.61 12.25 -3.15
CA ILE A 6 4.32 13.53 -2.95
C ILE A 6 5.79 13.23 -2.64
N SER A 7 6.72 13.97 -3.28
CA SER A 7 8.15 13.77 -3.03
C SER A 7 8.54 14.10 -1.58
N ASP A 8 9.52 13.40 -1.07
CA ASP A 8 10.02 13.55 0.30
C ASP A 8 10.45 14.97 0.62
N THR A 9 11.05 15.67 -0.36
CA THR A 9 11.43 17.09 -0.23
C THR A 9 10.20 17.96 0.05
N ILE A 10 9.08 17.75 -0.66
CA ILE A 10 7.84 18.49 -0.44
C ILE A 10 7.19 18.05 0.87
N LEU A 11 7.14 16.76 1.15
CA LEU A 11 6.58 16.22 2.38
C LEU A 11 7.31 16.80 3.60
N GLY A 12 8.64 16.82 3.59
CA GLY A 12 9.46 17.37 4.67
C GLY A 12 9.21 18.84 4.94
N ARG A 13 9.25 19.68 3.90
CA ARG A 13 9.12 21.14 4.06
C ARG A 13 7.68 21.62 4.26
N SER A 14 6.70 20.94 3.68
CA SER A 14 5.30 21.41 3.63
C SER A 14 4.36 20.65 4.57
N VAL A 15 4.80 19.52 5.11
CA VAL A 15 4.03 18.73 6.08
C VAL A 15 4.80 18.56 7.38
N PHE A 16 5.88 17.79 7.40
CA PHE A 16 6.58 17.43 8.64
C PHE A 16 7.15 18.63 9.40
N LYS A 17 7.67 19.63 8.69
CA LYS A 17 8.21 20.87 9.31
C LYS A 17 7.13 21.68 10.01
N LEU A 18 5.88 21.59 9.55
CA LEU A 18 4.75 22.34 10.10
C LEU A 18 4.03 21.61 11.24
N LEU A 19 4.29 20.30 11.39
CA LEU A 19 3.69 19.50 12.46
C LEU A 19 4.39 19.79 13.79
N GLY A 20 3.68 20.42 14.71
CA GLY A 20 4.13 20.57 16.11
C GLY A 20 3.93 19.28 16.92
N LYS A 21 4.87 18.96 17.81
CA LYS A 21 4.69 17.86 18.77
C LYS A 21 3.61 18.27 19.80
N ARG A 22 2.53 17.50 19.87
CA ARG A 22 1.44 17.70 20.83
C ARG A 22 0.98 16.37 21.40
N GLY A 23 0.76 16.32 22.69
CA GLY A 23 0.30 15.09 23.36
C GLY A 23 1.30 13.94 23.30
N ASN A 24 0.78 12.73 23.36
CA ASN A 24 1.55 11.47 23.39
C ASN A 24 1.77 10.83 22.00
N THR A 25 1.61 11.60 20.94
CA THR A 25 1.81 11.09 19.57
C THR A 25 3.29 11.05 19.20
N VAL A 26 3.72 10.00 18.56
CA VAL A 26 5.04 9.94 17.90
C VAL A 26 4.99 10.84 16.65
N LYS A 27 6.03 11.65 16.44
CA LYS A 27 6.10 12.49 15.24
C LYS A 27 6.24 11.61 14.01
N PRO A 28 5.44 11.82 12.94
CA PRO A 28 5.58 11.05 11.72
C PRO A 28 6.99 11.22 11.12
N ALA A 29 7.51 10.14 10.55
CA ALA A 29 8.81 10.11 9.88
C ALA A 29 8.68 9.48 8.48
N TYR A 30 9.70 9.70 7.64
CA TYR A 30 9.80 9.03 6.34
C TYR A 30 9.93 7.52 6.53
N GLY A 31 9.37 6.74 5.59
CA GLY A 31 9.47 5.28 5.59
C GLY A 31 8.71 4.58 6.72
N GLN A 32 7.78 5.27 7.37
CA GLN A 32 6.84 4.65 8.32
C GLN A 32 5.54 4.31 7.61
N ASP A 33 5.18 3.02 7.57
CA ASP A 33 3.94 2.54 6.96
C ASP A 33 2.71 2.90 7.80
N ALA A 34 2.84 2.90 9.12
CA ALA A 34 1.74 3.23 10.03
C ALA A 34 2.15 4.24 11.12
N ALA A 35 1.18 4.99 11.58
CA ALA A 35 1.32 5.85 12.75
C ALA A 35 1.29 5.02 14.04
N HIS A 36 2.24 5.26 14.93
CA HIS A 36 2.28 4.64 16.25
C HIS A 36 1.64 5.57 17.28
N ILE A 37 0.56 5.11 17.89
CA ILE A 37 -0.25 5.86 18.87
C ILE A 37 -0.22 5.12 20.19
N ASN A 38 0.13 5.81 21.28
CA ASN A 38 0.02 5.23 22.62
C ASN A 38 -1.33 5.63 23.25
N MET A 39 -2.24 4.69 23.37
CA MET A 39 -3.54 4.90 24.02
C MET A 39 -3.53 4.25 25.42
N GLN A 40 -3.24 5.06 26.42
CA GLN A 40 -3.22 4.61 27.84
C GLN A 40 -2.29 3.40 28.08
N GLY A 41 -1.10 3.43 27.47
CA GLY A 41 -0.12 2.34 27.61
C GLY A 41 -0.26 1.21 26.58
N LYS A 42 -1.31 1.21 25.77
CA LYS A 42 -1.49 0.23 24.70
C LYS A 42 -0.99 0.80 23.36
N PRO A 43 -0.11 0.10 22.65
CA PRO A 43 0.35 0.51 21.33
C PRO A 43 -0.75 0.24 20.29
N VAL A 44 -1.22 1.29 19.63
CA VAL A 44 -2.19 1.23 18.54
C VAL A 44 -1.50 1.70 17.26
N LEU A 45 -1.76 1.01 16.16
CA LEU A 45 -1.33 1.41 14.83
C LEU A 45 -2.52 2.00 14.07
N ALA A 46 -2.25 3.02 13.26
CA ALA A 46 -3.23 3.58 12.35
C ALA A 46 -2.57 3.92 11.01
N ALA A 47 -3.20 3.54 9.91
CA ALA A 47 -2.74 3.83 8.56
C ALA A 47 -3.89 4.36 7.71
N VAL A 48 -3.62 5.38 6.89
CA VAL A 48 -4.63 6.00 6.01
C VAL A 48 -4.23 5.78 4.57
N SER A 49 -5.20 5.38 3.75
CA SER A 49 -5.04 5.24 2.31
C SER A 49 -6.23 5.80 1.54
N THR A 50 -6.07 6.00 0.24
CA THR A 50 -7.10 6.51 -0.66
C THR A 50 -7.15 5.69 -1.95
N GLY A 51 -8.29 5.76 -2.65
CA GLY A 51 -8.50 5.13 -3.96
C GLY A 51 -9.25 3.82 -3.91
N GLU A 52 -9.22 3.09 -5.03
CA GLU A 52 -10.05 1.89 -5.23
C GLU A 52 -9.66 0.70 -4.37
N LEU A 53 -8.37 0.54 -4.05
CA LEU A 53 -7.83 -0.53 -3.22
C LEU A 53 -7.40 -0.02 -1.83
N ALA A 54 -8.09 1.00 -1.32
CA ALA A 54 -7.71 1.69 -0.09
C ALA A 54 -7.74 0.79 1.15
N VAL A 55 -8.65 -0.19 1.21
CA VAL A 55 -8.72 -1.15 2.32
C VAL A 55 -7.45 -1.99 2.38
N TYR A 56 -7.08 -2.63 1.26
CA TYR A 56 -5.89 -3.49 1.22
C TYR A 56 -4.62 -2.70 1.57
N ARG A 57 -4.47 -1.51 1.00
CA ARG A 57 -3.31 -0.66 1.26
C ARG A 57 -3.21 -0.25 2.74
N ALA A 58 -4.33 0.16 3.34
CA ALA A 58 -4.35 0.55 4.74
C ALA A 58 -4.06 -0.64 5.68
N VAL A 59 -4.60 -1.83 5.37
CA VAL A 59 -4.34 -3.07 6.12
C VAL A 59 -2.89 -3.51 5.95
N ASN A 60 -2.34 -3.47 4.72
CA ASN A 60 -0.94 -3.82 4.45
C ASN A 60 0.03 -2.92 5.21
N ASN A 61 -0.25 -1.62 5.30
CA ASN A 61 0.57 -0.70 6.08
C ASN A 61 0.60 -1.05 7.58
N ILE A 62 -0.51 -1.50 8.15
CA ILE A 62 -0.54 -2.03 9.54
C ILE A 62 0.31 -3.29 9.64
N SER A 63 0.18 -4.21 8.69
CA SER A 63 0.93 -5.46 8.68
C SER A 63 2.44 -5.22 8.50
N ALA A 64 2.84 -4.32 7.58
CA ALA A 64 4.23 -3.93 7.37
C ALA A 64 4.85 -3.26 8.61
N ALA A 65 4.03 -2.59 9.43
CA ALA A 65 4.44 -2.04 10.72
C ALA A 65 4.47 -3.09 11.87
N CYS A 66 4.45 -4.38 11.55
CA CYS A 66 4.42 -5.50 12.49
C CYS A 66 3.19 -5.47 13.42
N GLY A 67 2.02 -5.21 12.86
CA GLY A 67 0.75 -5.24 13.56
C GLY A 67 -0.32 -6.03 12.84
N VAL A 68 -1.46 -6.14 13.49
CA VAL A 68 -2.68 -6.77 12.98
C VAL A 68 -3.77 -5.70 12.90
N ALA A 69 -4.41 -5.58 11.74
CA ALA A 69 -5.54 -4.68 11.58
C ALA A 69 -6.80 -5.27 12.24
N ASP A 70 -7.45 -4.50 13.09
CA ASP A 70 -8.67 -4.90 13.80
C ASP A 70 -9.93 -4.46 13.06
N CYS A 71 -9.92 -3.24 12.53
CA CYS A 71 -11.05 -2.67 11.80
C CYS A 71 -10.61 -1.53 10.89
N ILE A 72 -11.54 -1.07 10.06
CA ILE A 72 -11.38 0.15 9.29
C ILE A 72 -12.46 1.18 9.63
N MET A 73 -12.15 2.44 9.34
CA MET A 73 -13.11 3.54 9.18
C MET A 73 -12.95 4.13 7.77
N ASP A 74 -14.06 4.55 7.17
CA ASP A 74 -14.04 5.13 5.84
C ASP A 74 -14.49 6.59 5.79
N THR A 75 -14.11 7.29 4.73
CA THR A 75 -14.70 8.56 4.33
C THR A 75 -14.99 8.49 2.84
N VAL A 76 -16.26 8.64 2.49
CA VAL A 76 -16.72 8.66 1.10
C VAL A 76 -17.26 10.05 0.77
N ILE A 77 -16.61 10.74 -0.15
CA ILE A 77 -17.05 12.03 -0.67
C ILE A 77 -17.60 11.79 -2.08
N ILE A 78 -18.90 12.01 -2.24
CA ILE A 78 -19.61 11.83 -3.53
C ILE A 78 -19.77 13.20 -4.20
N ASP A 79 -19.55 13.26 -5.50
CA ASP A 79 -19.87 14.44 -6.29
C ASP A 79 -21.40 14.59 -6.49
N GLU A 80 -21.86 15.83 -6.71
CA GLU A 80 -23.28 16.16 -6.84
C GLU A 80 -23.98 15.50 -8.04
N LYS A 81 -23.22 15.03 -9.05
CA LYS A 81 -23.75 14.41 -10.26
C LYS A 81 -23.93 12.90 -10.11
N SER A 82 -23.29 12.31 -9.12
CA SER A 82 -23.39 10.90 -8.83
C SER A 82 -24.78 10.53 -8.33
N ARG A 83 -25.27 9.36 -8.77
CA ARG A 83 -26.53 8.79 -8.30
C ARG A 83 -26.29 7.90 -7.08
N GLU A 84 -27.32 7.69 -6.27
CA GLU A 84 -27.29 6.78 -5.10
C GLU A 84 -26.74 5.38 -5.42
N ILE A 85 -26.98 4.89 -6.64
CA ILE A 85 -26.46 3.58 -7.08
C ILE A 85 -24.91 3.56 -7.02
N ARG A 86 -24.26 4.66 -7.37
CA ARG A 86 -22.79 4.75 -7.31
C ARG A 86 -22.28 4.64 -5.88
N LEU A 87 -22.95 5.27 -4.92
CA LEU A 87 -22.63 5.11 -3.50
C LEU A 87 -22.78 3.65 -3.06
N LYS A 88 -23.88 3.00 -3.44
CA LYS A 88 -24.10 1.57 -3.13
C LYS A 88 -23.00 0.67 -3.70
N GLU A 89 -22.52 0.93 -4.92
CA GLU A 89 -21.41 0.21 -5.54
C GLU A 89 -20.12 0.38 -4.74
N ILE A 90 -19.80 1.62 -4.35
CA ILE A 90 -18.60 1.93 -3.55
C ILE A 90 -18.64 1.19 -2.21
N ILE A 91 -19.76 1.27 -1.48
CA ILE A 91 -19.88 0.61 -0.17
C ILE A 91 -19.83 -0.92 -0.31
N LYS A 92 -20.46 -1.50 -1.34
CA LYS A 92 -20.34 -2.94 -1.61
C LYS A 92 -18.90 -3.36 -1.90
N GLU A 93 -18.18 -2.54 -2.65
CA GLU A 93 -16.78 -2.83 -2.96
C GLU A 93 -15.89 -2.72 -1.71
N LEU A 94 -16.09 -1.71 -0.87
CA LEU A 94 -15.41 -1.60 0.42
C LEU A 94 -15.68 -2.81 1.32
N ASP A 95 -16.94 -3.23 1.46
CA ASP A 95 -17.34 -4.40 2.24
C ASP A 95 -16.72 -5.69 1.69
N ARG A 96 -16.69 -5.85 0.36
CA ARG A 96 -16.04 -6.99 -0.30
C ARG A 96 -14.54 -7.03 -0.01
N GLN A 97 -13.84 -5.89 -0.10
CA GLN A 97 -12.42 -5.81 0.24
C GLN A 97 -12.19 -6.12 1.73
N CYS A 98 -13.03 -5.61 2.60
CA CYS A 98 -12.98 -5.92 4.03
C CYS A 98 -13.15 -7.42 4.31
N CYS A 99 -14.08 -8.07 3.62
CA CYS A 99 -14.29 -9.51 3.73
C CYS A 99 -13.03 -10.30 3.33
N ILE A 100 -12.37 -9.93 2.22
CA ILE A 100 -11.12 -10.55 1.77
C ILE A 100 -9.97 -10.28 2.73
N ALA A 101 -9.88 -9.05 3.26
CA ALA A 101 -8.85 -8.65 4.21
C ALA A 101 -9.09 -9.16 5.65
N GLY A 102 -10.26 -9.74 5.93
CA GLY A 102 -10.61 -10.24 7.25
C GLY A 102 -10.84 -9.15 8.31
N VAL A 103 -11.25 -7.94 7.90
CA VAL A 103 -11.51 -6.80 8.80
C VAL A 103 -12.94 -6.30 8.65
N GLY A 104 -13.47 -5.63 9.69
CA GLY A 104 -14.80 -5.02 9.66
C GLY A 104 -14.76 -3.51 9.48
N ILE A 105 -15.85 -2.94 8.94
CA ILE A 105 -16.06 -1.49 8.92
C ILE A 105 -16.65 -1.07 10.27
N ALA A 106 -15.88 -0.36 11.08
CA ALA A 106 -16.31 0.09 12.41
C ALA A 106 -17.15 1.37 12.37
N GLY A 107 -17.04 2.15 11.31
CA GLY A 107 -17.76 3.38 11.09
C GLY A 107 -17.17 4.18 9.96
N GLY A 108 -17.75 5.36 9.72
CA GLY A 108 -17.27 6.21 8.62
C GLY A 108 -18.04 7.51 8.50
N HIS A 109 -17.77 8.24 7.43
CA HIS A 109 -18.46 9.48 7.08
C HIS A 109 -18.74 9.52 5.58
N THR A 110 -20.00 9.77 5.22
CA THR A 110 -20.41 9.93 3.83
C THR A 110 -21.00 11.32 3.61
N THR A 111 -20.52 12.03 2.60
CA THR A 111 -21.00 13.37 2.27
C THR A 111 -21.04 13.61 0.77
N VAL A 112 -21.92 14.54 0.34
CA VAL A 112 -21.95 15.05 -1.03
C VAL A 112 -21.24 16.40 -1.07
N SER A 113 -20.42 16.65 -2.09
CA SER A 113 -19.64 17.89 -2.19
C SER A 113 -19.49 18.36 -3.64
N ASP A 114 -19.58 19.69 -3.83
CA ASP A 114 -19.24 20.41 -5.06
C ASP A 114 -17.71 20.54 -5.28
N LYS A 115 -16.90 20.12 -4.32
CA LYS A 115 -15.43 20.26 -4.36
C LYS A 115 -14.74 19.09 -5.06
N VAL A 116 -15.48 18.03 -5.39
CA VAL A 116 -14.96 16.86 -6.11
C VAL A 116 -15.74 16.65 -7.42
N ASN A 117 -15.06 16.18 -8.45
CA ASN A 117 -15.65 15.89 -9.77
C ASN A 117 -15.98 14.40 -9.98
N SER A 118 -15.54 13.56 -9.06
CA SER A 118 -15.80 12.12 -8.99
C SER A 118 -15.70 11.69 -7.53
N PRO A 119 -16.29 10.55 -7.16
CA PRO A 119 -16.19 10.04 -5.79
C PRO A 119 -14.75 9.89 -5.32
N VAL A 120 -14.51 10.28 -4.06
CA VAL A 120 -13.24 10.09 -3.37
C VAL A 120 -13.47 9.19 -2.17
N VAL A 121 -12.68 8.13 -2.08
CA VAL A 121 -12.69 7.19 -0.97
C VAL A 121 -11.39 7.30 -0.20
N SER A 122 -11.49 7.44 1.11
CA SER A 122 -10.37 7.35 2.04
C SER A 122 -10.69 6.33 3.12
N VAL A 123 -9.73 5.48 3.44
CA VAL A 123 -9.85 4.43 4.45
C VAL A 123 -8.76 4.62 5.49
N MET A 124 -9.11 4.51 6.75
CA MET A 124 -8.20 4.43 7.88
C MET A 124 -8.31 3.03 8.49
N ALA A 125 -7.25 2.24 8.43
CA ALA A 125 -7.13 1.02 9.21
C ALA A 125 -6.62 1.35 10.61
N ILE A 126 -7.19 0.67 11.60
CA ILE A 126 -6.79 0.72 13.00
C ILE A 126 -6.45 -0.70 13.43
N GLY A 127 -5.34 -0.86 14.14
CA GLY A 127 -4.87 -2.15 14.57
C GLY A 127 -4.01 -2.06 15.81
N HIS A 128 -3.57 -3.20 16.31
CA HIS A 128 -2.66 -3.30 17.43
C HIS A 128 -1.28 -3.77 16.95
N GLN A 129 -0.26 -3.34 17.67
CA GLN A 129 1.11 -3.71 17.39
C GLN A 129 1.43 -5.04 18.08
N GLU A 130 1.81 -6.04 17.29
CA GLU A 130 2.27 -7.33 17.79
C GLU A 130 3.75 -7.29 18.19
N ARG A 131 4.54 -6.55 17.41
CA ARG A 131 5.97 -6.47 17.59
C ARG A 131 6.50 -5.08 17.19
N VAL A 132 7.54 -4.62 17.86
CA VAL A 132 8.26 -3.41 17.46
C VAL A 132 9.08 -3.71 16.22
N GLN A 133 8.85 -2.96 15.16
CA GLN A 133 9.64 -3.06 13.94
C GLN A 133 11.07 -2.56 14.19
N ASN A 134 12.03 -3.33 13.72
CA ASN A 134 13.45 -2.95 13.75
C ASN A 134 13.83 -2.16 12.49
N LYS A 135 15.01 -1.57 12.51
CA LYS A 135 15.65 -0.97 11.34
C LYS A 135 16.48 -2.00 10.61
N ALA A 136 16.66 -1.81 9.30
CA ALA A 136 17.62 -2.58 8.53
C ALA A 136 19.06 -2.28 8.99
N VAL A 137 19.90 -3.29 8.92
CA VAL A 137 21.32 -3.21 9.31
C VAL A 137 22.18 -3.64 8.12
N ALA A 138 23.32 -2.98 7.93
CA ALA A 138 24.26 -3.33 6.86
C ALA A 138 24.70 -4.80 6.97
N GLY A 139 24.75 -5.49 5.83
CA GLY A 139 25.08 -6.91 5.74
C GLY A 139 23.88 -7.85 5.77
N GLN A 140 22.66 -7.35 5.94
CA GLN A 140 21.45 -8.13 5.80
C GLN A 140 21.06 -8.31 4.32
N ASP A 141 20.50 -9.46 3.99
CA ASP A 141 19.88 -9.70 2.69
C ASP A 141 18.48 -9.04 2.63
N ILE A 142 18.08 -8.62 1.44
CA ILE A 142 16.72 -8.11 1.18
C ILE A 142 15.91 -9.19 0.49
N VAL A 143 14.80 -9.57 1.08
CA VAL A 143 13.83 -10.49 0.50
C VAL A 143 12.62 -9.72 0.02
N VAL A 144 12.22 -9.96 -1.23
CA VAL A 144 10.99 -9.41 -1.83
C VAL A 144 10.02 -10.55 -2.05
N THR A 145 8.82 -10.43 -1.47
CA THR A 145 7.81 -11.48 -1.58
C THR A 145 6.95 -11.32 -2.82
N LYS A 146 6.40 -12.43 -3.32
CA LYS A 146 5.51 -12.47 -4.48
C LYS A 146 6.13 -11.78 -5.72
N HIS A 147 5.34 -10.94 -6.40
CA HIS A 147 5.76 -10.25 -7.62
C HIS A 147 5.45 -8.76 -7.50
N ILE A 148 6.32 -7.93 -8.09
CA ILE A 148 6.07 -6.49 -8.18
C ILE A 148 5.06 -6.17 -9.30
N GLY A 149 4.46 -4.98 -9.24
CA GLY A 149 3.57 -4.43 -10.28
C GLY A 149 2.13 -4.97 -10.24
N MET A 150 1.77 -5.84 -9.28
CA MET A 150 0.47 -6.52 -9.26
C MET A 150 -0.74 -5.59 -9.13
N SER A 151 -0.65 -4.52 -8.36
CA SER A 151 -1.73 -3.54 -8.26
C SER A 151 -1.70 -2.51 -9.39
N GLY A 152 -0.51 -2.07 -9.78
CA GLY A 152 -0.35 -1.08 -10.85
C GLY A 152 -0.77 -1.61 -12.22
N ILE A 153 -0.54 -2.88 -12.50
CA ILE A 153 -0.96 -3.50 -13.77
C ILE A 153 -2.49 -3.53 -13.91
N ARG A 154 -3.26 -3.62 -12.80
CA ARG A 154 -4.72 -3.54 -12.82
C ARG A 154 -5.18 -2.22 -13.43
N THR A 155 -4.60 -1.10 -13.01
CA THR A 155 -4.89 0.21 -13.58
C THR A 155 -4.57 0.30 -15.07
N VAL A 156 -3.45 -0.29 -15.51
CA VAL A 156 -3.10 -0.33 -16.94
C VAL A 156 -4.12 -1.15 -17.74
N ILE A 157 -4.48 -2.32 -17.22
CA ILE A 157 -5.48 -3.21 -17.85
C ILE A 157 -6.84 -2.52 -17.93
N ASP A 158 -7.32 -1.91 -16.85
CA ASP A 158 -8.61 -1.21 -16.82
C ASP A 158 -8.68 -0.07 -17.85
N CYS A 159 -7.58 0.68 -17.99
CA CYS A 159 -7.51 1.78 -18.95
C CYS A 159 -7.30 1.34 -20.41
N LYS A 160 -6.69 0.18 -20.64
CA LYS A 160 -6.13 -0.23 -21.93
C LYS A 160 -6.56 -1.61 -22.41
N ARG A 161 -7.58 -2.21 -21.79
CA ARG A 161 -8.01 -3.58 -22.05
C ARG A 161 -8.22 -3.89 -23.51
N ASP A 162 -8.93 -3.02 -24.25
CA ASP A 162 -9.21 -3.22 -25.67
C ASP A 162 -7.94 -3.18 -26.55
N GLU A 163 -6.95 -2.40 -26.13
CA GLU A 163 -5.65 -2.32 -26.82
C GLU A 163 -4.82 -3.57 -26.54
N ILE A 164 -4.83 -4.06 -25.31
CA ILE A 164 -4.15 -5.31 -24.89
C ILE A 164 -4.72 -6.50 -25.65
N LEU A 165 -6.04 -6.61 -25.75
CA LEU A 165 -6.74 -7.71 -26.43
C LEU A 165 -6.52 -7.76 -27.95
N LYS A 166 -5.99 -6.70 -28.58
CA LYS A 166 -5.55 -6.73 -29.97
C LYS A 166 -4.24 -7.49 -30.19
N VAL A 167 -3.44 -7.63 -29.13
CA VAL A 167 -2.10 -8.24 -29.19
C VAL A 167 -2.04 -9.54 -28.40
N TYR A 168 -2.67 -9.57 -27.24
CA TYR A 168 -2.64 -10.68 -26.29
C TYR A 168 -4.04 -11.28 -26.04
N SER A 169 -4.06 -12.51 -25.57
CA SER A 169 -5.30 -13.19 -25.18
C SER A 169 -5.79 -12.74 -23.80
N GLU A 170 -7.06 -13.02 -23.49
CA GLU A 170 -7.66 -12.83 -22.18
C GLU A 170 -6.90 -13.60 -21.07
N ASP A 171 -6.27 -14.74 -21.42
CA ASP A 171 -5.48 -15.54 -20.48
C ASP A 171 -4.26 -14.78 -19.95
N ILE A 172 -3.59 -13.98 -20.77
CA ILE A 172 -2.49 -13.10 -20.35
C ILE A 172 -2.98 -12.07 -19.34
N ILE A 173 -4.12 -11.46 -19.62
CA ILE A 173 -4.74 -10.49 -18.68
C ILE A 173 -5.04 -11.16 -17.34
N ASN A 174 -5.69 -12.32 -17.35
CA ASN A 174 -6.07 -13.03 -16.14
C ASN A 174 -4.84 -13.46 -15.31
N LYS A 175 -3.78 -13.91 -15.95
CA LYS A 175 -2.51 -14.25 -15.29
C LYS A 175 -1.79 -13.02 -14.72
N ALA A 176 -1.80 -11.90 -15.44
CA ALA A 176 -1.24 -10.65 -14.94
C ALA A 176 -1.99 -10.15 -13.70
N LEU A 177 -3.33 -10.23 -13.71
CA LEU A 177 -4.18 -9.83 -12.59
C LEU A 177 -3.98 -10.73 -11.36
N GLY A 178 -3.84 -12.05 -11.55
CA GLY A 178 -3.69 -13.02 -10.46
C GLY A 178 -4.89 -13.04 -9.51
N ASP A 179 -4.71 -13.69 -8.37
CA ASP A 179 -5.71 -13.71 -7.30
C ASP A 179 -5.65 -12.39 -6.50
N GLU A 180 -6.78 -11.86 -6.14
CA GLU A 180 -6.86 -10.60 -5.39
C GLU A 180 -6.33 -10.72 -3.96
N THR A 181 -6.38 -11.92 -3.38
CA THR A 181 -5.78 -12.21 -2.07
C THR A 181 -4.26 -12.05 -2.07
N GLU A 182 -3.61 -12.14 -3.25
CA GLU A 182 -2.18 -11.85 -3.40
C GLU A 182 -1.83 -10.37 -3.14
N LEU A 183 -2.83 -9.47 -3.15
CA LEU A 183 -2.63 -8.05 -2.82
C LEU A 183 -2.48 -7.78 -1.32
N LEU A 184 -2.71 -8.76 -0.47
CA LEU A 184 -2.53 -8.66 0.98
C LEU A 184 -1.18 -9.23 1.40
N VAL A 185 -0.56 -8.60 2.43
CA VAL A 185 0.75 -9.02 2.96
C VAL A 185 0.69 -9.51 4.42
N ALA A 186 -0.51 -9.72 4.95
CA ALA A 186 -0.70 -10.12 6.34
C ALA A 186 -0.02 -11.45 6.68
N LYS A 187 -0.09 -12.43 5.77
CA LYS A 187 0.57 -13.75 5.96
C LYS A 187 2.10 -13.64 5.95
N GLU A 188 2.65 -12.86 5.04
CA GLU A 188 4.09 -12.59 4.97
C GLU A 188 4.57 -11.87 6.22
N ALA A 189 3.80 -10.89 6.69
CA ALA A 189 4.11 -10.16 7.93
C ALA A 189 4.05 -11.08 9.16
N GLU A 190 3.07 -11.98 9.24
CA GLU A 190 2.97 -12.98 10.31
C GLU A 190 4.21 -13.89 10.33
N ILE A 191 4.59 -14.45 9.17
CA ILE A 191 5.80 -15.29 9.05
C ILE A 191 7.04 -14.51 9.45
N PHE A 192 7.18 -13.28 8.96
CA PHE A 192 8.29 -12.41 9.32
C PHE A 192 8.37 -12.17 10.85
N MET A 193 7.24 -11.92 11.49
CA MET A 193 7.20 -11.71 12.95
C MET A 193 7.55 -12.97 13.74
N GLN A 194 7.27 -14.16 13.21
CA GLN A 194 7.58 -15.43 13.86
C GLN A 194 9.05 -15.84 13.68
N GLU A 195 9.59 -15.69 12.47
CA GLU A 195 10.89 -16.21 12.09
C GLU A 195 12.04 -15.22 12.32
N SER A 196 11.79 -13.93 12.12
CA SER A 196 12.85 -12.93 12.14
C SER A 196 12.92 -12.20 13.48
N ALA A 197 14.01 -12.45 14.23
CA ALA A 197 14.31 -11.68 15.44
C ALA A 197 14.74 -10.24 15.13
N TYR A 198 15.34 -9.98 13.96
CA TYR A 198 15.99 -8.71 13.63
C TYR A 198 15.81 -8.37 12.14
N GLY A 199 14.88 -7.53 11.81
CA GLY A 199 14.73 -7.07 10.44
C GLY A 199 13.78 -5.86 10.33
N ALA A 200 13.94 -5.11 9.25
CA ALA A 200 12.98 -4.12 8.80
C ALA A 200 12.02 -4.76 7.81
N MET A 201 10.79 -4.29 7.78
CA MET A 201 9.80 -4.65 6.77
C MET A 201 9.18 -3.38 6.23
N HIS A 202 8.87 -3.34 4.94
CA HIS A 202 8.24 -2.21 4.30
C HIS A 202 7.32 -2.69 3.17
N ASP A 203 6.11 -2.15 3.12
CA ASP A 203 5.12 -2.40 2.07
C ASP A 203 5.59 -1.83 0.72
N VAL A 204 5.43 -2.58 -0.34
CA VAL A 204 5.76 -2.10 -1.70
C VAL A 204 4.49 -1.58 -2.36
N SER A 205 4.30 -0.28 -2.34
CA SER A 205 3.10 0.40 -2.85
C SER A 205 3.43 1.46 -3.90
N GLU A 206 2.93 2.69 -3.75
CA GLU A 206 3.12 3.77 -4.71
C GLU A 206 4.60 4.10 -4.95
N GLY A 207 4.99 4.12 -6.24
CA GLY A 207 6.38 4.30 -6.68
C GLY A 207 7.14 2.99 -6.84
N GLY A 208 6.47 1.86 -6.56
CA GLY A 208 7.00 0.52 -6.78
C GLY A 208 8.17 0.14 -5.88
N ILE A 209 8.91 -0.88 -6.30
CA ILE A 209 9.99 -1.46 -5.49
C ILE A 209 11.10 -0.44 -5.21
N PHE A 210 11.41 0.47 -6.14
CA PHE A 210 12.46 1.45 -5.90
C PHE A 210 12.11 2.43 -4.81
N ALA A 211 10.85 2.87 -4.73
CA ALA A 211 10.41 3.76 -3.66
C ALA A 211 10.43 3.06 -2.30
N ALA A 212 9.98 1.80 -2.23
CA ALA A 212 9.98 1.03 -1.01
C ALA A 212 11.40 0.77 -0.47
N LEU A 213 12.34 0.40 -1.34
CA LEU A 213 13.73 0.21 -0.97
C LEU A 213 14.39 1.53 -0.52
N TRP A 214 14.07 2.63 -1.19
CA TRP A 214 14.53 3.95 -0.78
C TRP A 214 14.01 4.34 0.61
N ASP A 215 12.71 4.19 0.85
CA ASP A 215 12.08 4.50 2.13
C ASP A 215 12.68 3.66 3.27
N MET A 216 12.92 2.36 3.04
CA MET A 216 13.59 1.48 3.99
C MET A 216 15.02 1.92 4.28
N ALA A 217 15.81 2.29 3.24
CA ALA A 217 17.16 2.77 3.38
C ALA A 217 17.24 4.07 4.20
N GLU A 218 16.42 5.06 3.84
CA GLU A 218 16.33 6.36 4.53
C GLU A 218 15.92 6.18 6.00
N TYR A 219 14.86 5.39 6.25
CA TYR A 219 14.39 5.13 7.61
C TYR A 219 15.46 4.45 8.48
N SER A 220 16.23 3.54 7.89
CA SER A 220 17.26 2.77 8.59
C SER A 220 18.62 3.47 8.65
N GLY A 221 18.90 4.39 7.73
CA GLY A 221 20.20 5.06 7.61
C GLY A 221 21.28 4.17 7.01
N VAL A 222 20.91 3.29 6.07
CA VAL A 222 21.80 2.34 5.38
C VAL A 222 21.75 2.52 3.88
N GLY A 223 22.79 2.06 3.17
CA GLY A 223 22.79 1.92 1.72
C GLY A 223 22.23 0.57 1.32
N ILE A 224 21.67 0.49 0.09
CA ILE A 224 21.12 -0.74 -0.49
C ILE A 224 21.79 -0.99 -1.84
N GLU A 225 22.19 -2.23 -2.09
CA GLU A 225 22.66 -2.73 -3.39
C GLU A 225 21.61 -3.68 -3.96
N VAL A 226 21.24 -3.51 -5.23
CA VAL A 226 20.13 -4.27 -5.87
C VAL A 226 20.57 -4.83 -7.21
N ASP A 227 20.44 -6.15 -7.40
CA ASP A 227 20.46 -6.76 -8.74
C ASP A 227 19.04 -6.81 -9.29
N LEU A 228 18.75 -5.98 -10.28
CA LEU A 228 17.42 -5.87 -10.89
C LEU A 228 16.90 -7.19 -11.45
N ARG A 229 17.79 -8.10 -11.87
CA ARG A 229 17.42 -9.41 -12.42
C ARG A 229 16.84 -10.36 -11.38
N GLN A 230 17.06 -10.09 -10.09
CA GLN A 230 16.54 -10.88 -8.99
C GLN A 230 15.18 -10.40 -8.48
N ILE A 231 14.73 -9.23 -8.91
CA ILE A 231 13.42 -8.71 -8.52
C ILE A 231 12.33 -9.50 -9.25
N PRO A 232 11.41 -10.16 -8.52
CA PRO A 232 10.40 -11.02 -9.14
C PRO A 232 9.30 -10.20 -9.82
N VAL A 233 9.14 -10.41 -11.13
CA VAL A 233 8.07 -9.83 -11.96
C VAL A 233 7.41 -10.96 -12.75
N LYS A 234 6.07 -10.98 -12.83
CA LYS A 234 5.37 -11.93 -13.71
C LYS A 234 5.67 -11.58 -15.17
N GLN A 235 5.89 -12.59 -16.02
CA GLN A 235 6.14 -12.38 -17.44
C GLN A 235 4.99 -11.62 -18.11
N GLU A 236 3.75 -11.93 -17.73
CA GLU A 236 2.56 -11.29 -18.26
C GLU A 236 2.52 -9.78 -17.93
N ILE A 237 3.02 -9.40 -16.76
CA ILE A 237 3.18 -7.99 -16.38
C ILE A 237 4.23 -7.30 -17.25
N ILE A 238 5.36 -7.98 -17.52
CA ILE A 238 6.43 -7.46 -18.39
C ILE A 238 5.88 -7.22 -19.80
N GLU A 239 5.20 -8.22 -20.39
CA GLU A 239 4.62 -8.14 -21.73
C GLU A 239 3.65 -6.95 -21.90
N ILE A 240 2.74 -6.77 -20.94
CA ILE A 240 1.80 -5.65 -20.97
C ILE A 240 2.54 -4.31 -20.75
N CYS A 241 3.53 -4.27 -19.87
CA CYS A 241 4.33 -3.06 -19.65
C CYS A 241 5.12 -2.65 -20.89
N GLU A 242 5.71 -3.60 -21.60
CA GLU A 242 6.44 -3.35 -22.85
C GLU A 242 5.52 -2.78 -23.93
N LEU A 243 4.29 -3.32 -24.07
CA LEU A 243 3.31 -2.83 -25.04
C LEU A 243 3.03 -1.33 -24.89
N PHE A 244 3.07 -0.79 -23.67
CA PHE A 244 2.77 0.62 -23.38
C PHE A 244 4.00 1.43 -22.95
N ASN A 245 5.20 0.87 -23.07
CA ASN A 245 6.45 1.51 -22.62
C ASN A 245 6.39 1.98 -21.15
N VAL A 246 5.86 1.12 -20.28
CA VAL A 246 5.75 1.34 -18.83
C VAL A 246 6.85 0.55 -18.13
N ASN A 247 7.52 1.16 -17.15
CA ASN A 247 8.53 0.48 -16.36
C ASN A 247 7.86 -0.31 -15.21
N PRO A 248 7.93 -1.65 -15.15
CA PRO A 248 7.29 -2.44 -14.11
C PRO A 248 7.84 -2.18 -12.71
N TYR A 249 9.11 -1.76 -12.57
CA TYR A 249 9.74 -1.50 -11.26
C TYR A 249 9.20 -0.28 -10.53
N ILE A 250 8.53 0.64 -11.24
CA ILE A 250 7.90 1.84 -10.65
C ILE A 250 6.38 1.73 -10.55
N LEU A 251 5.80 0.63 -11.04
CA LEU A 251 4.38 0.36 -10.86
C LEU A 251 4.05 0.12 -9.40
N ASP A 252 2.88 0.57 -8.99
CA ASP A 252 2.30 0.22 -7.69
C ASP A 252 2.33 -1.32 -7.51
N SER A 253 2.90 -1.78 -6.44
CA SER A 253 3.22 -3.19 -6.22
C SER A 253 2.60 -3.74 -4.93
N MET A 254 1.43 -3.22 -4.54
CA MET A 254 0.68 -3.73 -3.40
C MET A 254 0.56 -5.26 -3.45
N GLY A 255 0.76 -5.90 -2.31
CA GLY A 255 0.81 -7.36 -2.17
C GLY A 255 2.25 -7.91 -2.12
N SER A 256 3.23 -7.14 -2.57
CA SER A 256 4.64 -7.42 -2.31
C SER A 256 5.09 -6.67 -1.06
N VAL A 257 5.97 -7.28 -0.30
CA VAL A 257 6.63 -6.65 0.84
C VAL A 257 8.13 -6.93 0.75
N SER A 258 8.93 -5.91 1.04
CA SER A 258 10.37 -6.08 1.20
C SER A 258 10.71 -6.17 2.69
N TYR A 259 11.56 -7.11 3.04
CA TYR A 259 12.07 -7.22 4.41
C TYR A 259 13.54 -7.63 4.43
N THR A 260 14.23 -7.29 5.52
CA THR A 260 15.64 -7.65 5.70
C THR A 260 15.79 -8.85 6.62
N HIS A 261 16.73 -9.74 6.27
CA HIS A 261 17.04 -10.95 7.02
C HIS A 261 18.57 -11.09 7.18
N LEU A 262 19.00 -11.71 8.27
CA LEU A 262 20.43 -12.04 8.52
C LEU A 262 20.81 -13.31 7.78
#